data_3d618206ede7ccd258cd2b09a736a710
#
_entry.id   3d618206ede7ccd258cd2b09a736a710
#
_cell.length_a   1.000
_cell.length_b   1.000
_cell.length_c   1.000
_cell.angle_alpha   90.00
_cell.angle_beta   90.00
_cell.angle_gamma   90.00
#
_symmetry.space_group_name_H-M   'P 1'
#
loop_
_entity.id
_entity.type
_entity.pdbx_description
1 polymer ?
#
loop_
_entity_poly.entity_id
_entity_poly.type
_entity_poly.pdbx_seq_one_letter_code
_entity_poly.pdbx_strand_id
1 'polypeptide(L)'
;AFGGADGRGGPRRGNQTLGFGVRDGFSAVKPMNGTHFDSASADAWVLGGQSCELTRANIGTVTANQVFFQTFSLGRVFVNVLVCDTIADGQERFDTAFFDFDKDLSNGVAAKMKAGDWAPFALTSLTVPPDPAFPDFARGTVGAWVKLIAFEPNLSAFHLYLGDIAHNVGYPQAFINEIDKTLGFWPAEPDFFNLESGRIDEATYMEQLERLGIYLKDAMLLAIDKYQPDLLMGYQVQTDEAGHQFLLVDPRQQTFSDTGKRRRYASYIEKAYQIADENLKEIIDTAGAHKTNIIAVSDHGMAPLHTQGFPNRILRAAGLVAVTATGAVNPAESRTNAVTVGGAANIYINLQGREPTGIVPLEQYESLQDEIAKIFKAVNDPMTNEPVFEIILKKPRSTDLKQQKISL
;
A
#
# COMPACT_ATOMS: atom_id res chain seq x y z
N ALA A 1 1.99 18.29 -2.14
CA ALA A 1 0.60 18.73 -2.18
C ALA A 1 -0.25 17.60 -2.73
N PHE A 2 -1.04 17.01 -1.89
CA PHE A 2 -2.03 16.02 -2.29
C PHE A 2 -3.25 16.78 -2.78
N GLY A 3 -3.26 17.11 -4.08
CA GLY A 3 -4.46 17.56 -4.73
C GLY A 3 -5.27 16.34 -5.07
N GLY A 4 -6.38 16.10 -4.37
CA GLY A 4 -7.41 15.23 -4.89
C GLY A 4 -7.76 15.72 -6.29
N ALA A 5 -7.54 14.88 -7.30
CA ALA A 5 -8.00 15.17 -8.63
C ALA A 5 -9.53 15.11 -8.60
N ASP A 6 -10.17 16.26 -8.44
CA ASP A 6 -11.49 16.40 -8.99
C ASP A 6 -11.32 16.28 -10.51
N GLY A 7 -11.98 15.34 -11.13
CA GLY A 7 -11.76 14.96 -12.53
C GLY A 7 -12.05 16.04 -13.58
N ARG A 8 -11.74 17.32 -13.32
CA ARG A 8 -12.05 18.47 -14.21
C ARG A 8 -10.98 19.54 -14.29
N GLY A 9 -9.82 19.37 -13.69
CA GLY A 9 -8.75 20.37 -13.83
C GLY A 9 -7.38 19.71 -13.70
N GLY A 10 -6.71 19.47 -14.80
CA GLY A 10 -5.29 19.14 -14.80
C GLY A 10 -4.50 20.17 -14.00
N PRO A 11 -3.31 19.81 -13.48
CA PRO A 11 -2.51 20.70 -12.65
C PRO A 11 -2.26 22.01 -13.39
N ARG A 12 -2.58 23.11 -12.72
CA ARG A 12 -2.31 24.44 -13.28
C ARG A 12 -0.80 24.61 -13.44
N ARG A 13 -0.36 25.26 -14.52
CA ARG A 13 1.06 25.59 -14.74
C ARG A 13 1.62 26.29 -13.50
N GLY A 14 2.71 25.76 -12.97
CA GLY A 14 3.40 26.31 -11.80
C GLY A 14 3.14 25.57 -10.48
N ASN A 15 2.17 24.66 -10.42
CA ASN A 15 1.93 23.86 -9.22
C ASN A 15 2.87 22.63 -9.21
N GLN A 16 3.45 22.33 -8.05
CA GLN A 16 4.11 21.06 -7.80
C GLN A 16 3.12 20.12 -7.14
N THR A 17 3.07 18.90 -7.63
CA THR A 17 2.25 17.84 -7.07
C THR A 17 3.10 16.57 -7.00
N LEU A 18 3.31 16.06 -5.79
CA LEU A 18 3.69 14.68 -5.55
C LEU A 18 2.39 13.94 -5.32
N GLY A 19 2.02 13.08 -6.25
CA GLY A 19 0.91 12.16 -6.06
C GLY A 19 1.30 11.02 -5.13
N PHE A 20 0.36 10.15 -4.82
CA PHE A 20 0.69 8.86 -4.23
C PHE A 20 1.59 8.11 -5.21
N GLY A 21 2.62 7.44 -4.69
CA GLY A 21 3.41 6.54 -5.50
C GLY A 21 2.50 5.46 -6.08
N VAL A 22 2.79 5.04 -7.28
CA VAL A 22 2.06 3.96 -7.93
C VAL A 22 2.79 2.66 -7.64
N ARG A 23 2.02 1.68 -7.21
CA ARG A 23 2.49 0.32 -7.02
C ARG A 23 2.45 -0.43 -8.35
N ASP A 24 3.63 -0.83 -8.83
CA ASP A 24 3.81 -1.49 -10.13
C ASP A 24 3.90 -3.02 -10.03
N GLY A 25 3.99 -3.56 -8.82
CA GLY A 25 4.07 -5.00 -8.60
C GLY A 25 3.86 -5.36 -7.13
N PHE A 26 3.58 -6.63 -6.89
CA PHE A 26 3.29 -7.13 -5.55
C PHE A 26 4.54 -7.59 -4.82
N SER A 27 4.54 -7.35 -3.52
CA SER A 27 5.51 -7.89 -2.59
C SER A 27 5.50 -9.42 -2.52
N ALA A 28 6.62 -9.98 -2.14
CA ALA A 28 6.77 -11.41 -1.95
C ALA A 28 7.81 -11.73 -0.89
N VAL A 29 7.60 -12.80 -0.13
CA VAL A 29 8.64 -13.41 0.70
C VAL A 29 9.19 -14.63 -0.02
N LYS A 30 10.51 -14.69 -0.19
CA LYS A 30 11.25 -15.79 -0.82
C LYS A 30 12.01 -16.56 0.27
N PRO A 31 11.45 -17.65 0.78
CA PRO A 31 12.19 -18.55 1.68
C PRO A 31 13.22 -19.36 0.87
N MET A 32 14.46 -19.35 1.31
CA MET A 32 15.56 -20.13 0.79
C MET A 32 16.31 -20.81 1.94
N ASN A 33 17.10 -21.81 1.63
CA ASN A 33 17.99 -22.51 2.57
C ASN A 33 19.25 -22.96 1.84
N GLY A 34 20.14 -23.68 2.50
CA GLY A 34 21.41 -24.14 1.95
C GLY A 34 21.32 -24.87 0.63
N THR A 35 20.20 -25.51 0.30
CA THR A 35 20.04 -26.21 -1.00
C THR A 35 19.86 -25.24 -2.19
N HIS A 36 19.64 -23.97 -1.92
CA HIS A 36 19.52 -22.91 -2.94
C HIS A 36 20.86 -22.23 -3.23
N PHE A 37 21.93 -22.60 -2.55
CA PHE A 37 23.25 -21.98 -2.67
C PHE A 37 24.32 -23.03 -2.87
N ASP A 38 25.26 -22.77 -3.79
CA ASP A 38 26.42 -23.61 -4.00
C ASP A 38 27.70 -22.77 -4.28
N SER A 39 28.87 -23.41 -4.18
CA SER A 39 30.16 -22.77 -4.45
C SER A 39 30.41 -22.61 -5.96
N ALA A 40 29.93 -23.50 -6.78
CA ALA A 40 30.12 -23.40 -8.23
C ALA A 40 29.38 -22.19 -8.83
N SER A 41 28.22 -21.88 -8.32
CA SER A 41 27.50 -20.64 -8.68
C SER A 41 28.22 -19.36 -8.21
N ALA A 42 29.01 -19.45 -7.12
CA ALA A 42 29.84 -18.35 -6.64
C ALA A 42 31.07 -18.08 -7.51
N ASP A 43 31.62 -19.10 -8.21
CA ASP A 43 32.78 -18.94 -9.11
C ASP A 43 32.50 -17.96 -10.27
N ALA A 44 31.24 -17.72 -10.58
CA ALA A 44 30.81 -16.75 -11.59
C ALA A 44 30.79 -15.28 -11.09
N TRP A 45 31.14 -15.02 -9.84
CA TRP A 45 31.11 -13.68 -9.27
C TRP A 45 32.48 -13.02 -9.27
N VAL A 46 32.50 -11.73 -9.57
CA VAL A 46 33.67 -10.85 -9.41
C VAL A 46 33.54 -10.13 -8.08
N LEU A 47 34.41 -10.44 -7.13
CA LEU A 47 34.29 -9.94 -5.75
C LEU A 47 34.66 -8.44 -5.57
N GLY A 48 35.35 -7.82 -6.54
CA GLY A 48 35.62 -6.39 -6.51
C GLY A 48 36.40 -5.90 -5.28
N GLY A 49 37.26 -6.75 -4.69
CA GLY A 49 38.00 -6.42 -3.47
C GLY A 49 37.23 -6.69 -2.17
N GLN A 50 36.05 -7.30 -2.20
CA GLN A 50 35.39 -7.79 -1.00
C GLN A 50 36.15 -8.99 -0.45
N SER A 51 36.37 -9.01 0.88
CA SER A 51 37.09 -10.07 1.58
C SER A 51 36.11 -11.13 2.04
N CYS A 52 36.15 -12.31 1.45
CA CYS A 52 35.36 -13.48 1.82
C CYS A 52 36.29 -14.68 1.97
N GLU A 53 36.24 -15.38 3.10
CA GLU A 53 36.94 -16.64 3.30
C GLU A 53 36.24 -17.77 2.57
N LEU A 54 34.90 -17.73 2.56
CA LEU A 54 34.06 -18.70 1.87
C LEU A 54 32.90 -18.00 1.21
N THR A 55 32.54 -18.47 0.01
CA THR A 55 31.40 -17.93 -0.75
C THR A 55 30.50 -19.03 -1.24
N ARG A 56 29.20 -18.78 -1.22
CA ARG A 56 28.19 -19.53 -1.97
C ARG A 56 27.24 -18.57 -2.66
N ALA A 57 26.76 -18.91 -3.84
CA ALA A 57 25.77 -18.11 -4.53
C ALA A 57 24.49 -18.90 -4.80
N ASN A 58 23.39 -18.18 -5.00
CA ASN A 58 22.12 -18.79 -5.32
C ASN A 58 22.19 -19.52 -6.67
N ILE A 59 21.61 -20.72 -6.70
CA ILE A 59 21.42 -21.51 -7.91
C ILE A 59 20.31 -20.83 -8.72
N GLY A 60 20.66 -20.26 -9.87
CA GLY A 60 19.74 -19.46 -10.68
C GLY A 60 19.61 -18.02 -10.17
N THR A 61 18.47 -17.41 -10.42
CA THR A 61 18.18 -16.02 -10.02
C THR A 61 16.98 -15.94 -9.11
N VAL A 62 17.02 -15.03 -8.12
CA VAL A 62 15.80 -14.66 -7.38
C VAL A 62 14.95 -13.80 -8.29
N THR A 63 13.76 -14.27 -8.57
CA THR A 63 12.83 -13.59 -9.48
C THR A 63 11.67 -13.02 -8.70
N ALA A 64 11.42 -11.72 -8.83
CA ALA A 64 10.15 -11.11 -8.50
C ALA A 64 9.26 -11.16 -9.75
N ASN A 65 8.17 -11.91 -9.68
CA ASN A 65 7.17 -11.90 -10.74
C ASN A 65 6.28 -10.67 -10.55
N GLN A 66 6.23 -9.85 -11.58
CA GLN A 66 5.30 -8.73 -11.63
C GLN A 66 3.96 -9.22 -12.18
N VAL A 67 2.91 -8.99 -11.43
CA VAL A 67 1.52 -9.15 -11.91
C VAL A 67 0.88 -7.78 -11.86
N PHE A 68 0.55 -7.24 -13.03
CA PHE A 68 -0.09 -5.93 -13.15
C PHE A 68 -1.60 -6.01 -13.07
N PHE A 69 -2.18 -4.97 -12.45
CA PHE A 69 -3.56 -4.61 -12.73
C PHE A 69 -3.64 -4.08 -14.16
N GLN A 70 -4.29 -4.86 -15.03
CA GLN A 70 -4.77 -4.51 -16.36
C GLN A 70 -3.72 -3.88 -17.32
N THR A 71 -3.08 -4.70 -18.13
CA THR A 71 -2.49 -4.41 -19.44
C THR A 71 -0.99 -4.18 -19.60
N PHE A 72 -0.18 -4.05 -18.56
CA PHE A 72 1.27 -3.84 -18.77
C PHE A 72 2.11 -4.88 -18.04
N SER A 73 3.01 -5.56 -18.75
CA SER A 73 4.07 -6.39 -18.18
C SER A 73 5.35 -5.55 -18.14
N LEU A 74 5.78 -5.09 -16.97
CA LEU A 74 7.06 -4.36 -16.82
C LEU A 74 8.29 -5.25 -16.85
N GLY A 75 8.12 -6.55 -17.03
CA GLY A 75 9.22 -7.50 -17.07
C GLY A 75 9.49 -8.16 -15.72
N ARG A 76 10.58 -8.92 -15.68
CA ARG A 76 11.02 -9.64 -14.48
C ARG A 76 12.22 -8.93 -13.88
N VAL A 77 12.21 -8.71 -12.58
CA VAL A 77 13.40 -8.28 -11.85
C VAL A 77 14.15 -9.52 -11.43
N PHE A 78 15.41 -9.60 -11.84
CA PHE A 78 16.32 -10.66 -11.46
C PHE A 78 17.35 -10.05 -10.51
N VAL A 79 17.54 -10.67 -9.36
CA VAL A 79 18.64 -10.33 -8.47
C VAL A 79 19.44 -11.59 -8.17
N ASN A 80 20.75 -11.48 -8.21
CA ASN A 80 21.66 -12.54 -7.80
C ASN A 80 22.07 -12.31 -6.36
N VAL A 81 22.31 -13.39 -5.61
CA VAL A 81 22.69 -13.35 -4.21
C VAL A 81 23.99 -14.12 -4.01
N LEU A 82 24.99 -13.47 -3.43
CA LEU A 82 26.22 -14.09 -2.95
C LEU A 82 26.23 -14.02 -1.43
N VAL A 83 26.35 -15.14 -0.75
CA VAL A 83 26.59 -15.18 0.69
C VAL A 83 28.07 -15.37 0.96
N CYS A 84 28.59 -14.63 1.94
CA CYS A 84 29.98 -14.52 2.26
C CYS A 84 30.18 -14.81 3.75
N ASP A 85 31.18 -15.62 4.04
CA ASP A 85 31.78 -15.73 5.37
C ASP A 85 32.97 -14.75 5.41
N THR A 86 32.86 -13.72 6.22
CA THR A 86 33.90 -12.68 6.31
C THR A 86 34.91 -12.96 7.44
N ILE A 87 34.73 -14.05 8.21
CA ILE A 87 35.52 -14.37 9.41
C ILE A 87 36.43 -15.57 9.15
N ALA A 88 37.73 -15.32 9.12
CA ALA A 88 38.77 -16.33 8.94
C ALA A 88 39.01 -17.15 10.23
N ASP A 89 38.09 -18.03 10.62
CA ASP A 89 38.18 -18.85 11.82
C ASP A 89 38.14 -20.36 11.57
N GLY A 90 38.09 -20.75 10.28
CA GLY A 90 38.04 -22.13 9.85
C GLY A 90 36.67 -22.81 10.04
N GLN A 91 35.63 -22.04 10.33
CA GLN A 91 34.24 -22.52 10.41
C GLN A 91 33.42 -21.89 9.30
N GLU A 92 32.56 -22.66 8.68
CA GLU A 92 31.62 -22.15 7.69
C GLU A 92 30.47 -21.44 8.38
N ARG A 93 30.50 -20.09 8.41
CA ARG A 93 29.51 -19.24 9.05
C ARG A 93 29.27 -17.99 8.21
N PHE A 94 28.30 -18.07 7.30
CA PHE A 94 27.94 -16.95 6.46
C PHE A 94 27.30 -15.82 7.27
N ASP A 95 27.84 -14.61 7.14
CA ASP A 95 27.43 -13.42 7.93
C ASP A 95 27.05 -12.22 7.09
N THR A 96 27.33 -12.26 5.79
CA THR A 96 27.10 -11.15 4.85
C THR A 96 26.50 -11.68 3.55
N ALA A 97 25.44 -11.03 3.06
CA ALA A 97 24.86 -11.30 1.76
C ALA A 97 25.07 -10.08 0.83
N PHE A 98 25.56 -10.31 -0.36
CA PHE A 98 25.67 -9.35 -1.45
C PHE A 98 24.55 -9.63 -2.46
N PHE A 99 23.88 -8.56 -2.85
CA PHE A 99 22.85 -8.59 -3.88
C PHE A 99 23.36 -7.79 -5.07
N ASP A 100 23.24 -8.36 -6.25
CA ASP A 100 23.71 -7.72 -7.47
C ASP A 100 22.94 -8.18 -8.72
N PHE A 101 22.92 -7.33 -9.74
CA PHE A 101 22.17 -7.63 -10.96
C PHE A 101 23.03 -8.36 -12.00
N ASP A 102 24.33 -8.13 -12.03
CA ASP A 102 25.25 -8.68 -13.03
C ASP A 102 26.35 -9.60 -12.47
N LYS A 103 26.42 -9.77 -11.14
CA LYS A 103 27.41 -10.58 -10.40
C LYS A 103 28.83 -9.96 -10.38
N ASP A 104 28.96 -8.68 -10.63
CA ASP A 104 30.23 -7.97 -10.60
C ASP A 104 30.25 -6.89 -9.53
N LEU A 105 30.75 -7.24 -8.34
CA LEU A 105 30.84 -6.30 -7.22
C LEU A 105 31.93 -5.21 -7.42
N SER A 106 32.73 -5.28 -8.49
CA SER A 106 33.76 -4.27 -8.78
C SER A 106 33.19 -3.00 -9.40
N ASN A 107 32.05 -3.09 -10.07
CA ASN A 107 31.38 -1.97 -10.74
C ASN A 107 30.27 -1.32 -9.89
N GLY A 108 30.00 -1.88 -8.70
CA GLY A 108 29.00 -1.45 -7.74
C GLY A 108 28.33 -2.66 -7.10
N VAL A 109 27.60 -2.43 -6.03
CA VAL A 109 26.84 -3.44 -5.31
C VAL A 109 25.42 -2.92 -5.15
N ALA A 110 24.42 -3.68 -5.59
CA ALA A 110 23.03 -3.29 -5.41
C ALA A 110 22.69 -3.22 -3.91
N ALA A 111 23.12 -4.20 -3.11
CA ALA A 111 23.07 -4.14 -1.66
C ALA A 111 24.07 -5.09 -0.99
N LYS A 112 24.55 -4.70 0.20
CA LYS A 112 25.29 -5.54 1.15
C LYS A 112 24.49 -5.59 2.45
N MET A 113 24.07 -6.78 2.88
CA MET A 113 23.06 -6.93 3.92
C MET A 113 23.43 -8.02 4.92
N LYS A 114 23.00 -7.81 6.16
CA LYS A 114 22.93 -8.80 7.24
C LYS A 114 21.46 -9.11 7.56
N ALA A 115 21.22 -10.09 8.43
CA ALA A 115 19.86 -10.37 8.90
C ALA A 115 19.25 -9.09 9.55
N GLY A 116 18.04 -8.78 9.17
CA GLY A 116 17.31 -7.59 9.63
C GLY A 116 17.50 -6.34 8.78
N ASP A 117 18.51 -6.28 7.93
CA ASP A 117 18.81 -5.11 7.12
C ASP A 117 17.78 -4.85 6.01
N TRP A 118 17.55 -3.58 5.73
CA TRP A 118 16.81 -3.08 4.59
C TRP A 118 17.74 -2.45 3.54
N ALA A 119 17.39 -2.61 2.28
CA ALA A 119 18.05 -1.93 1.17
C ALA A 119 17.07 -1.46 0.10
N PRO A 120 17.30 -0.27 -0.50
CA PRO A 120 16.57 0.19 -1.67
C PRO A 120 17.18 -0.42 -2.94
N PHE A 121 16.36 -1.03 -3.79
CA PHE A 121 16.75 -1.50 -5.11
C PHE A 121 16.15 -0.59 -6.19
N ALA A 122 16.98 0.26 -6.79
CA ALA A 122 16.58 1.03 -7.95
C ALA A 122 16.56 0.13 -9.19
N LEU A 123 15.41 0.05 -9.85
CA LEU A 123 15.16 -0.83 -10.98
C LEU A 123 15.22 -0.04 -12.29
N THR A 124 16.39 0.52 -12.58
CA THR A 124 16.60 1.48 -13.69
C THR A 124 16.34 0.91 -15.08
N SER A 125 16.29 -0.40 -15.21
CA SER A 125 15.91 -1.09 -16.47
C SER A 125 14.41 -1.11 -16.71
N LEU A 126 13.60 -0.75 -15.71
CA LEU A 126 12.15 -0.70 -15.81
C LEU A 126 11.69 0.71 -16.17
N THR A 127 10.77 0.81 -17.11
CA THR A 127 10.10 2.05 -17.49
C THR A 127 8.60 1.88 -17.36
N VAL A 128 7.95 2.85 -16.73
CA VAL A 128 6.49 2.87 -16.60
C VAL A 128 5.91 3.70 -17.73
N PRO A 129 5.00 3.14 -18.55
CA PRO A 129 4.33 3.93 -19.58
C PRO A 129 3.43 5.00 -18.95
N PRO A 130 3.16 6.12 -19.66
CA PRO A 130 2.22 7.13 -19.21
C PRO A 130 0.84 6.53 -18.96
N ASP A 131 0.19 6.97 -17.88
CA ASP A 131 -1.20 6.63 -17.63
C ASP A 131 -2.11 7.44 -18.56
N PRO A 132 -2.94 6.80 -19.41
CA PRO A 132 -3.85 7.53 -20.29
C PRO A 132 -4.83 8.45 -19.56
N ALA A 133 -5.16 8.16 -18.30
CA ALA A 133 -6.02 8.99 -17.47
C ALA A 133 -5.30 10.26 -16.95
N PHE A 134 -3.96 10.19 -16.82
CA PHE A 134 -3.13 11.29 -16.31
C PHE A 134 -1.88 11.48 -17.19
N PRO A 135 -2.03 11.84 -18.46
CA PRO A 135 -0.92 11.89 -19.43
C PRO A 135 0.15 12.93 -19.08
N ASP A 136 -0.23 13.99 -18.36
CA ASP A 136 0.67 15.08 -17.98
C ASP A 136 1.47 14.81 -16.69
N PHE A 137 1.17 13.70 -15.99
CA PHE A 137 1.90 13.35 -14.76
C PHE A 137 3.22 12.68 -15.11
N ALA A 138 4.26 13.23 -14.51
CA ALA A 138 5.61 12.69 -14.57
C ALA A 138 5.70 11.37 -13.80
N ARG A 139 6.59 10.50 -14.27
CA ARG A 139 6.95 9.23 -13.62
C ARG A 139 8.38 9.33 -13.12
N GLY A 140 8.59 8.87 -11.91
CA GLY A 140 9.91 8.80 -11.30
C GLY A 140 10.60 7.45 -11.52
N THR A 141 11.72 7.29 -10.84
CA THR A 141 12.50 6.05 -10.82
C THR A 141 11.67 4.93 -10.20
N VAL A 142 11.69 3.77 -10.85
CA VAL A 142 11.08 2.55 -10.33
C VAL A 142 12.01 1.89 -9.33
N GLY A 143 11.50 1.40 -8.21
CA GLY A 143 12.28 0.71 -7.21
C GLY A 143 11.47 -0.19 -6.29
N ALA A 144 12.16 -0.92 -5.45
CA ALA A 144 11.57 -1.73 -4.38
C ALA A 144 12.47 -1.71 -3.14
N TRP A 145 11.88 -1.69 -1.96
CA TRP A 145 12.60 -1.91 -0.73
C TRP A 145 12.66 -3.41 -0.41
N VAL A 146 13.84 -3.87 -0.03
CA VAL A 146 14.11 -5.29 0.22
C VAL A 146 14.60 -5.45 1.66
N LYS A 147 14.11 -6.47 2.38
CA LYS A 147 14.57 -6.83 3.74
C LYS A 147 15.09 -8.25 3.77
N LEU A 148 16.24 -8.46 4.36
CA LEU A 148 16.74 -9.79 4.68
C LEU A 148 16.17 -10.21 6.04
N ILE A 149 14.97 -10.83 6.03
CA ILE A 149 14.22 -11.17 7.25
C ILE A 149 14.96 -12.20 8.11
N ALA A 150 15.51 -13.23 7.47
CA ALA A 150 16.27 -14.27 8.12
C ALA A 150 17.52 -14.61 7.33
N PHE A 151 18.63 -14.75 8.04
CA PHE A 151 19.90 -15.19 7.47
C PHE A 151 20.67 -15.94 8.57
N GLU A 152 20.50 -17.27 8.58
CA GLU A 152 21.22 -18.11 9.51
C GLU A 152 22.62 -18.40 8.99
N PRO A 153 23.65 -18.35 9.84
CA PRO A 153 25.05 -18.55 9.42
C PRO A 153 25.33 -19.86 8.70
N ASN A 154 24.58 -20.91 8.99
CA ASN A 154 24.67 -22.22 8.35
C ASN A 154 23.74 -22.39 7.15
N LEU A 155 23.09 -21.31 6.72
CA LEU A 155 22.08 -21.28 5.64
C LEU A 155 20.86 -22.19 5.89
N SER A 156 20.59 -22.59 7.14
CA SER A 156 19.34 -23.33 7.43
C SER A 156 18.10 -22.51 7.11
N ALA A 157 18.20 -21.19 7.17
CA ALA A 157 17.18 -20.24 6.73
C ALA A 157 17.82 -19.00 6.09
N PHE A 158 17.29 -18.62 4.94
CA PHE A 158 17.59 -17.35 4.24
C PHE A 158 16.28 -16.83 3.66
N HIS A 159 15.68 -15.83 4.28
CA HIS A 159 14.37 -15.32 3.87
C HIS A 159 14.48 -13.89 3.39
N LEU A 160 14.21 -13.68 2.12
CA LEU A 160 14.22 -12.37 1.48
C LEU A 160 12.78 -11.88 1.29
N TYR A 161 12.47 -10.73 1.90
CA TYR A 161 11.28 -9.98 1.59
C TYR A 161 11.59 -8.99 0.46
N LEU A 162 10.85 -9.09 -0.61
CA LEU A 162 10.83 -8.16 -1.72
C LEU A 162 9.58 -7.30 -1.57
N GLY A 163 9.75 -6.04 -1.26
CA GLY A 163 8.63 -5.10 -1.15
C GLY A 163 7.94 -4.84 -2.48
N ASP A 164 6.86 -4.11 -2.42
CA ASP A 164 6.15 -3.68 -3.62
C ASP A 164 7.08 -2.86 -4.53
N ILE A 165 6.96 -3.10 -5.83
CA ILE A 165 7.64 -2.29 -6.84
C ILE A 165 6.81 -1.02 -7.03
N ALA A 166 7.42 0.14 -6.89
CA ALA A 166 6.73 1.41 -6.91
C ALA A 166 7.59 2.53 -7.51
N HIS A 167 6.96 3.62 -7.89
CA HIS A 167 7.61 4.82 -8.39
C HIS A 167 6.87 6.09 -7.98
N ASN A 168 7.56 7.21 -8.01
CA ASN A 168 6.95 8.52 -7.80
C ASN A 168 6.08 8.93 -8.99
N VAL A 169 4.96 9.56 -8.68
CA VAL A 169 4.05 10.17 -9.67
C VAL A 169 3.76 11.60 -9.27
N GLY A 170 3.85 12.53 -10.17
CA GLY A 170 3.53 13.93 -9.85
C GLY A 170 3.78 14.90 -11.00
N TYR A 171 3.79 16.20 -10.70
CA TYR A 171 3.93 17.27 -11.67
C TYR A 171 4.68 18.47 -11.04
N PRO A 172 5.52 19.17 -11.80
CA PRO A 172 6.03 18.83 -13.11
C PRO A 172 7.15 17.79 -13.06
N GLN A 173 7.62 17.30 -14.22
CA GLN A 173 8.72 16.33 -14.30
C GLN A 173 9.96 16.78 -13.53
N ALA A 174 10.31 18.08 -13.57
CA ALA A 174 11.47 18.61 -12.85
C ALA A 174 11.34 18.44 -11.33
N PHE A 175 10.13 18.53 -10.79
CA PHE A 175 9.88 18.29 -9.36
C PHE A 175 10.04 16.80 -9.00
N ILE A 176 9.51 15.90 -9.84
CA ILE A 176 9.68 14.46 -9.62
C ILE A 176 11.15 14.03 -9.72
N ASN A 177 11.88 14.57 -10.71
CA ASN A 177 13.32 14.32 -10.81
C ASN A 177 14.10 14.78 -9.56
N GLU A 178 13.66 15.89 -8.97
CA GLU A 178 14.29 16.40 -7.72
C GLU A 178 13.94 15.51 -6.52
N ILE A 179 12.70 15.06 -6.41
CA ILE A 179 12.28 14.09 -5.38
C ILE A 179 13.10 12.81 -5.52
N ASP A 180 13.17 12.23 -6.72
CA ASP A 180 13.95 11.01 -6.97
C ASP A 180 15.43 11.17 -6.63
N LYS A 181 16.00 12.31 -6.99
CA LYS A 181 17.43 12.59 -6.70
C LYS A 181 17.70 12.75 -5.21
N THR A 182 16.77 13.34 -4.47
CA THR A 182 16.98 13.73 -3.06
C THR A 182 16.52 12.64 -2.10
N LEU A 183 15.35 12.03 -2.38
CA LEU A 183 14.68 11.08 -1.49
C LEU A 183 14.62 9.66 -2.05
N GLY A 184 14.88 9.50 -3.34
CA GLY A 184 14.74 8.23 -4.04
C GLY A 184 13.32 7.96 -4.53
N PHE A 185 13.07 6.72 -4.92
CA PHE A 185 11.77 6.27 -5.41
C PHE A 185 10.74 6.16 -4.27
N TRP A 186 9.48 6.10 -4.63
CA TRP A 186 8.37 5.90 -3.68
C TRP A 186 8.57 4.62 -2.86
N PRO A 187 8.52 4.68 -1.52
CA PRO A 187 8.87 3.53 -0.67
C PRO A 187 7.77 2.46 -0.59
N ALA A 188 6.64 2.64 -1.26
CA ALA A 188 5.40 1.90 -1.16
C ALA A 188 4.69 2.05 0.20
N GLU A 189 3.44 1.63 0.24
CA GLU A 189 2.65 1.56 1.47
C GLU A 189 3.07 0.34 2.31
N PRO A 190 2.79 0.34 3.63
CA PRO A 190 3.01 -0.83 4.47
C PRO A 190 2.24 -2.05 3.98
N ASP A 191 2.89 -3.20 3.99
CA ASP A 191 2.40 -4.44 3.39
C ASP A 191 1.48 -5.23 4.31
N PHE A 192 0.22 -4.85 4.35
CA PHE A 192 -0.78 -5.53 5.18
C PHE A 192 -1.08 -6.96 4.71
N PHE A 193 -0.96 -7.27 3.41
CA PHE A 193 -1.19 -8.63 2.90
C PHE A 193 -0.20 -9.65 3.44
N ASN A 194 1.10 -9.31 3.42
CA ASN A 194 2.12 -10.19 3.99
C ASN A 194 2.09 -10.20 5.52
N LEU A 195 1.69 -9.10 6.17
CA LEU A 195 1.45 -9.07 7.60
C LEU A 195 0.30 -10.02 8.01
N GLU A 196 -0.88 -9.88 7.41
CA GLU A 196 -2.05 -10.69 7.71
C GLU A 196 -1.86 -12.18 7.39
N SER A 197 -1.06 -12.49 6.37
CA SER A 197 -0.69 -13.86 6.03
C SER A 197 0.45 -14.42 6.88
N GLY A 198 0.99 -13.65 7.82
CA GLY A 198 2.08 -14.04 8.69
C GLY A 198 3.43 -14.25 8.00
N ARG A 199 3.63 -13.67 6.81
CA ARG A 199 4.88 -13.77 6.05
C ARG A 199 5.90 -12.71 6.47
N ILE A 200 5.44 -11.58 6.96
CA ILE A 200 6.24 -10.59 7.67
C ILE A 200 5.67 -10.41 9.08
N ASP A 201 6.51 -9.95 10.00
CA ASP A 201 6.09 -9.64 11.35
C ASP A 201 5.61 -8.20 11.51
N GLU A 202 5.01 -7.91 12.66
CA GLU A 202 4.47 -6.60 13.02
C GLU A 202 5.57 -5.52 13.05
N ALA A 203 6.80 -5.90 13.44
CA ALA A 203 7.95 -4.98 13.47
C ALA A 203 8.34 -4.54 12.05
N THR A 204 8.40 -5.48 11.11
CA THR A 204 8.66 -5.19 9.68
C THR A 204 7.61 -4.26 9.10
N TYR A 205 6.34 -4.46 9.44
CA TYR A 205 5.25 -3.56 9.01
C TYR A 205 5.43 -2.14 9.58
N MET A 206 5.77 -2.03 10.88
CA MET A 206 6.02 -0.72 11.50
C MET A 206 7.23 0.01 10.92
N GLU A 207 8.28 -0.71 10.53
CA GLU A 207 9.44 -0.13 9.83
C GLU A 207 9.06 0.44 8.46
N GLN A 208 8.16 -0.23 7.73
CA GLN A 208 7.63 0.29 6.46
C GLN A 208 6.78 1.54 6.67
N LEU A 209 5.93 1.53 7.69
CA LEU A 209 5.10 2.67 8.08
C LEU A 209 5.93 3.89 8.45
N GLU A 210 6.99 3.72 9.24
CA GLU A 210 7.91 4.77 9.62
C GLU A 210 8.64 5.34 8.40
N ARG A 211 9.14 4.47 7.50
CA ARG A 211 9.80 4.87 6.25
C ARG A 211 8.90 5.71 5.36
N LEU A 212 7.66 5.30 5.15
CA LEU A 212 6.71 6.05 4.35
C LEU A 212 6.41 7.41 4.98
N GLY A 213 6.23 7.46 6.31
CA GLY A 213 5.99 8.72 7.01
C GLY A 213 7.14 9.70 6.92
N ILE A 214 8.37 9.22 7.08
CA ILE A 214 9.58 10.04 6.91
C ILE A 214 9.68 10.53 5.47
N TYR A 215 9.46 9.67 4.49
CA TYR A 215 9.49 10.05 3.07
C TYR A 215 8.50 11.18 2.76
N LEU A 216 7.26 11.07 3.22
CA LEU A 216 6.23 12.09 3.04
C LEU A 216 6.59 13.41 3.72
N LYS A 217 7.14 13.35 4.94
CA LYS A 217 7.66 14.52 5.65
C LYS A 217 8.79 15.18 4.85
N ASP A 218 9.79 14.41 4.44
CA ASP A 218 10.96 14.94 3.72
C ASP A 218 10.57 15.57 2.37
N ALA A 219 9.58 15.00 1.68
CA ALA A 219 9.02 15.60 0.47
C ALA A 219 8.34 16.96 0.75
N MET A 220 7.63 17.08 1.88
CA MET A 220 7.06 18.36 2.31
C MET A 220 8.14 19.38 2.69
N LEU A 221 9.18 18.96 3.43
CA LEU A 221 10.31 19.84 3.78
C LEU A 221 11.03 20.34 2.53
N LEU A 222 11.31 19.46 1.57
CA LEU A 222 11.90 19.84 0.29
C LEU A 222 11.04 20.86 -0.46
N ALA A 223 9.71 20.66 -0.45
CA ALA A 223 8.77 21.59 -1.09
C ALA A 223 8.77 22.97 -0.41
N ILE A 224 8.76 23.02 0.92
CA ILE A 224 8.82 24.26 1.69
C ILE A 224 10.11 25.01 1.42
N ASP A 225 11.26 24.37 1.58
CA ASP A 225 12.56 25.03 1.51
C ASP A 225 12.89 25.50 0.08
N LYS A 226 12.63 24.65 -0.91
CA LYS A 226 13.09 24.91 -2.28
C LYS A 226 12.09 25.68 -3.12
N TYR A 227 10.79 25.42 -2.93
CA TYR A 227 9.78 25.98 -3.80
C TYR A 227 8.92 27.07 -3.14
N GLN A 228 8.95 27.17 -1.79
CA GLN A 228 8.24 28.18 -1.01
C GLN A 228 6.80 28.43 -1.49
N PRO A 229 5.94 27.39 -1.52
CA PRO A 229 4.60 27.48 -2.07
C PRO A 229 3.72 28.40 -1.22
N ASP A 230 2.77 29.14 -1.85
CA ASP A 230 1.75 29.91 -1.13
C ASP A 230 0.78 29.00 -0.35
N LEU A 231 0.56 27.79 -0.84
CA LEU A 231 -0.25 26.75 -0.20
C LEU A 231 0.42 25.38 -0.38
N LEU A 232 0.73 24.73 0.74
CA LEU A 232 1.15 23.34 0.77
C LEU A 232 0.07 22.50 1.46
N MET A 233 -0.35 21.42 0.81
CA MET A 233 -1.19 20.39 1.41
C MET A 233 -0.36 19.11 1.51
N GLY A 234 -0.25 18.56 2.70
CA GLY A 234 0.50 17.34 2.99
C GLY A 234 -0.36 16.31 3.70
N TYR A 235 0.09 15.07 3.71
CA TYR A 235 -0.57 13.95 4.37
C TYR A 235 0.42 13.13 5.19
N GLN A 236 0.00 12.69 6.39
CA GLN A 236 0.75 11.80 7.27
C GLN A 236 -0.11 10.56 7.55
N VAL A 237 0.29 9.42 7.02
CA VAL A 237 -0.52 8.19 6.95
C VAL A 237 -0.42 7.29 8.19
N GLN A 238 0.55 7.54 9.09
CA GLN A 238 0.97 6.58 10.10
C GLN A 238 -0.15 6.16 11.05
N THR A 239 -0.97 7.12 11.48
CA THR A 239 -2.04 6.87 12.44
C THR A 239 -3.18 6.07 11.83
N ASP A 240 -3.47 6.29 10.55
CA ASP A 240 -4.47 5.56 9.79
C ASP A 240 -4.05 4.12 9.53
N GLU A 241 -2.87 3.94 8.95
CA GLU A 241 -2.32 2.62 8.63
C GLU A 241 -2.16 1.72 9.88
N ALA A 242 -1.64 2.30 10.97
CA ALA A 242 -1.56 1.58 12.25
C ALA A 242 -2.95 1.28 12.83
N GLY A 243 -3.89 2.20 12.68
CA GLY A 243 -5.27 2.02 13.11
C GLY A 243 -5.95 0.84 12.41
N HIS A 244 -5.76 0.73 11.09
CA HIS A 244 -6.28 -0.38 10.31
C HIS A 244 -5.76 -1.75 10.77
N GLN A 245 -4.49 -1.86 11.15
CA GLN A 245 -3.87 -3.14 11.50
C GLN A 245 -3.94 -3.47 12.99
N PHE A 246 -3.88 -2.46 13.87
CA PHE A 246 -3.61 -2.69 15.29
C PHE A 246 -4.71 -2.19 16.24
N LEU A 247 -5.82 -1.61 15.73
CA LEU A 247 -6.89 -1.16 16.62
C LEU A 247 -7.67 -2.35 17.19
N LEU A 248 -7.30 -2.79 18.40
CA LEU A 248 -7.88 -3.94 19.12
C LEU A 248 -8.43 -3.48 20.47
N VAL A 249 -9.61 -2.85 20.46
CA VAL A 249 -10.21 -2.18 21.63
C VAL A 249 -11.62 -2.65 21.96
N ASP A 250 -12.28 -3.38 21.06
CA ASP A 250 -13.67 -3.82 21.25
C ASP A 250 -13.72 -5.32 21.61
N PRO A 251 -14.45 -5.72 22.68
CA PRO A 251 -14.59 -7.12 23.10
C PRO A 251 -15.12 -8.07 22.01
N ARG A 252 -15.80 -7.57 20.99
CA ARG A 252 -16.31 -8.36 19.87
C ARG A 252 -15.24 -8.72 18.85
N GLN A 253 -14.07 -8.07 18.88
CA GLN A 253 -12.97 -8.38 17.97
C GLN A 253 -12.36 -9.75 18.30
N GLN A 254 -12.02 -10.50 17.27
CA GLN A 254 -11.71 -11.94 17.34
C GLN A 254 -10.59 -12.31 18.32
N THR A 255 -9.58 -11.46 18.49
CA THR A 255 -8.42 -11.72 19.36
C THR A 255 -8.39 -10.82 20.60
N PHE A 256 -9.49 -10.18 20.94
CA PHE A 256 -9.56 -9.23 22.07
C PHE A 256 -9.21 -9.87 23.42
N SER A 257 -9.52 -11.15 23.62
CA SER A 257 -9.19 -11.88 24.87
C SER A 257 -7.68 -12.05 25.11
N ASP A 258 -6.85 -11.96 24.06
CA ASP A 258 -5.40 -11.98 24.18
C ASP A 258 -4.86 -10.64 24.72
N THR A 259 -4.62 -10.60 26.04
CA THR A 259 -4.12 -9.39 26.71
C THR A 259 -2.71 -9.01 26.31
N GLY A 260 -1.88 -9.97 25.89
CA GLY A 260 -0.52 -9.72 25.38
C GLY A 260 -0.59 -9.01 24.02
N LYS A 261 -1.42 -9.54 23.12
CA LYS A 261 -1.64 -8.94 21.80
C LYS A 261 -2.24 -7.53 21.90
N ARG A 262 -3.24 -7.33 22.78
CA ARG A 262 -3.82 -6.00 22.99
C ARG A 262 -2.79 -4.95 23.43
N ARG A 263 -1.93 -5.30 24.40
CA ARG A 263 -0.87 -4.39 24.86
C ARG A 263 0.15 -4.08 23.75
N ARG A 264 0.57 -5.12 23.02
CA ARG A 264 1.49 -4.96 21.90
C ARG A 264 0.88 -4.10 20.78
N TYR A 265 -0.37 -4.34 20.42
CA TYR A 265 -1.08 -3.55 19.42
C TYR A 265 -1.28 -2.08 19.84
N ALA A 266 -1.63 -1.86 21.11
CA ALA A 266 -1.72 -0.50 21.65
C ALA A 266 -0.37 0.24 21.57
N SER A 267 0.76 -0.44 21.80
CA SER A 267 2.09 0.18 21.67
C SER A 267 2.46 0.52 20.21
N TYR A 268 1.97 -0.23 19.22
CA TYR A 268 2.16 0.13 17.82
C TYR A 268 1.33 1.37 17.40
N ILE A 269 0.11 1.48 17.89
CA ILE A 269 -0.70 2.69 17.73
C ILE A 269 0.03 3.89 18.35
N GLU A 270 0.48 3.76 19.60
CA GLU A 270 1.24 4.82 20.27
C GLU A 270 2.50 5.21 19.48
N LYS A 271 3.28 4.23 19.01
CA LYS A 271 4.46 4.49 18.17
C LYS A 271 4.11 5.22 16.86
N ALA A 272 2.99 4.88 16.22
CA ALA A 272 2.53 5.56 15.02
C ALA A 272 2.21 7.05 15.27
N TYR A 273 1.55 7.35 16.41
CA TYR A 273 1.31 8.73 16.83
C TYR A 273 2.60 9.47 17.16
N GLN A 274 3.58 8.81 17.80
CA GLN A 274 4.91 9.40 18.07
C GLN A 274 5.63 9.75 16.76
N ILE A 275 5.63 8.85 15.77
CA ILE A 275 6.23 9.12 14.45
C ILE A 275 5.55 10.32 13.78
N ALA A 276 4.21 10.36 13.81
CA ALA A 276 3.46 11.46 13.22
C ALA A 276 3.74 12.80 13.92
N ASP A 277 3.87 12.80 15.26
CA ASP A 277 4.18 14.00 16.06
C ASP A 277 5.60 14.50 15.79
N GLU A 278 6.60 13.60 15.74
CA GLU A 278 7.98 13.92 15.40
C GLU A 278 8.08 14.52 13.99
N ASN A 279 7.41 13.90 13.01
CA ASN A 279 7.33 14.42 11.64
C ASN A 279 6.67 15.80 11.58
N LEU A 280 5.55 15.97 12.27
CA LEU A 280 4.82 17.24 12.33
C LEU A 280 5.66 18.33 12.97
N LYS A 281 6.44 18.01 14.02
CA LYS A 281 7.36 18.96 14.64
C LYS A 281 8.37 19.51 13.64
N GLU A 282 9.01 18.68 12.84
CA GLU A 282 9.97 19.12 11.83
C GLU A 282 9.32 20.00 10.75
N ILE A 283 8.11 19.63 10.33
CA ILE A 283 7.31 20.43 9.37
C ILE A 283 6.98 21.80 9.96
N ILE A 284 6.58 21.87 11.25
CA ILE A 284 6.25 23.11 11.95
C ILE A 284 7.49 24.00 12.09
N ASP A 285 8.61 23.42 12.50
CA ASP A 285 9.86 24.15 12.68
C ASP A 285 10.33 24.76 11.35
N THR A 286 10.29 23.99 10.26
CA THR A 286 10.67 24.47 8.92
C THR A 286 9.70 25.52 8.41
N ALA A 287 8.39 25.28 8.46
CA ALA A 287 7.38 26.23 8.01
C ALA A 287 7.39 27.53 8.85
N GLY A 288 7.67 27.42 10.16
CA GLY A 288 7.83 28.57 11.06
C GLY A 288 8.96 29.49 10.67
N ALA A 289 10.08 28.93 10.19
CA ALA A 289 11.21 29.72 9.66
C ALA A 289 10.79 30.58 8.44
N HIS A 290 9.81 30.11 7.66
CA HIS A 290 9.22 30.81 6.52
C HIS A 290 7.96 31.63 6.87
N LYS A 291 7.63 31.77 8.16
CA LYS A 291 6.44 32.52 8.65
C LYS A 291 5.10 32.01 8.08
N THR A 292 5.00 30.70 7.89
CA THR A 292 3.82 30.04 7.32
C THR A 292 2.82 29.67 8.43
N ASN A 293 1.53 29.88 8.19
CA ASN A 293 0.47 29.35 9.05
C ASN A 293 0.28 27.86 8.80
N ILE A 294 0.06 27.10 9.87
CA ILE A 294 -0.11 25.65 9.80
C ILE A 294 -1.49 25.28 10.32
N ILE A 295 -2.18 24.41 9.60
CA ILE A 295 -3.46 23.83 9.99
C ILE A 295 -3.32 22.32 9.91
N ALA A 296 -3.42 21.62 11.05
CA ALA A 296 -3.48 20.17 11.11
C ALA A 296 -4.94 19.74 11.27
N VAL A 297 -5.37 18.81 10.41
CA VAL A 297 -6.75 18.30 10.40
C VAL A 297 -6.73 16.78 10.23
N SER A 298 -7.78 16.11 10.68
CA SER A 298 -8.05 14.71 10.36
C SER A 298 -9.19 14.64 9.35
N ASP A 299 -9.10 13.75 8.38
CA ASP A 299 -10.15 13.48 7.41
C ASP A 299 -11.27 12.60 8.01
N HIS A 300 -10.93 11.70 8.95
CA HIS A 300 -11.86 10.86 9.70
C HIS A 300 -11.23 10.35 11.01
N GLY A 301 -12.02 9.67 11.82
CA GLY A 301 -11.58 8.88 12.96
C GLY A 301 -11.44 7.40 12.58
N MET A 302 -11.08 6.56 13.57
CA MET A 302 -10.96 5.12 13.39
C MET A 302 -11.90 4.41 14.38
N ALA A 303 -12.71 3.48 13.86
CA ALA A 303 -13.57 2.62 14.67
C ALA A 303 -13.09 1.17 14.64
N PRO A 304 -13.24 0.40 15.73
CA PRO A 304 -12.86 -1.00 15.74
C PRO A 304 -13.75 -1.83 14.82
N LEU A 305 -13.14 -2.66 13.97
CA LEU A 305 -13.85 -3.62 13.12
C LEU A 305 -13.98 -4.94 13.86
N HIS A 306 -15.20 -5.46 13.97
CA HIS A 306 -15.47 -6.77 14.57
C HIS A 306 -16.33 -7.67 13.68
N THR A 307 -17.13 -7.09 12.79
CA THR A 307 -18.00 -7.83 11.87
C THR A 307 -17.91 -7.20 10.49
N GLN A 308 -17.75 -8.04 9.47
CA GLN A 308 -17.72 -7.60 8.08
C GLN A 308 -19.03 -7.93 7.39
N GLY A 309 -19.70 -6.93 6.85
CA GLY A 309 -20.87 -7.09 5.99
C GLY A 309 -20.49 -7.21 4.51
N PHE A 310 -21.21 -8.04 3.78
CA PHE A 310 -21.03 -8.22 2.33
C PHE A 310 -22.33 -7.83 1.58
N PRO A 311 -22.55 -6.55 1.29
CA PRO A 311 -23.81 -6.06 0.72
C PRO A 311 -24.23 -6.79 -0.57
N ASN A 312 -23.32 -7.08 -1.49
CA ASN A 312 -23.65 -7.84 -2.70
C ASN A 312 -24.06 -9.29 -2.42
N ARG A 313 -23.58 -9.92 -1.34
CA ARG A 313 -24.07 -11.25 -0.92
C ARG A 313 -25.49 -11.18 -0.37
N ILE A 314 -25.81 -10.13 0.39
CA ILE A 314 -27.16 -9.87 0.90
C ILE A 314 -28.13 -9.65 -0.26
N LEU A 315 -27.77 -8.78 -1.21
CA LEU A 315 -28.57 -8.52 -2.42
C LEU A 315 -28.73 -9.77 -3.29
N ARG A 316 -27.69 -10.59 -3.41
CA ARG A 316 -27.74 -11.87 -4.12
C ARG A 316 -28.71 -12.84 -3.47
N ALA A 317 -28.69 -12.96 -2.15
CA ALA A 317 -29.64 -13.80 -1.41
C ALA A 317 -31.08 -13.36 -1.59
N ALA A 318 -31.32 -12.07 -1.82
CA ALA A 318 -32.61 -11.49 -2.16
C ALA A 318 -32.97 -11.55 -3.66
N GLY A 319 -32.14 -12.15 -4.52
CA GLY A 319 -32.38 -12.25 -5.95
C GLY A 319 -32.16 -10.94 -6.74
N LEU A 320 -31.51 -9.95 -6.13
CA LEU A 320 -31.28 -8.64 -6.74
C LEU A 320 -29.93 -8.52 -7.44
N VAL A 321 -28.98 -9.45 -7.17
CA VAL A 321 -27.65 -9.54 -7.78
C VAL A 321 -27.45 -10.93 -8.35
N ALA A 322 -27.07 -11.01 -9.62
CA ALA A 322 -26.55 -12.20 -10.28
C ALA A 322 -25.02 -12.18 -10.32
N VAL A 323 -24.39 -13.34 -10.34
CA VAL A 323 -22.93 -13.46 -10.42
C VAL A 323 -22.53 -14.36 -11.58
N THR A 324 -21.35 -14.08 -12.13
CA THR A 324 -20.68 -14.91 -13.15
C THR A 324 -20.18 -16.23 -12.55
N ALA A 325 -19.71 -17.13 -13.38
CA ALA A 325 -19.06 -18.38 -12.95
C ALA A 325 -17.82 -18.13 -12.06
N THR A 326 -17.17 -16.98 -12.19
CA THR A 326 -16.02 -16.58 -11.36
C THR A 326 -16.41 -15.89 -10.05
N GLY A 327 -17.71 -15.68 -9.81
CA GLY A 327 -18.24 -15.01 -8.61
C GLY A 327 -18.31 -13.50 -8.69
N ALA A 328 -17.91 -12.88 -9.80
CA ALA A 328 -18.06 -11.43 -10.01
C ALA A 328 -19.54 -11.09 -10.27
N VAL A 329 -19.95 -9.86 -9.90
CA VAL A 329 -21.29 -9.37 -10.24
C VAL A 329 -21.48 -9.36 -11.76
N ASN A 330 -22.59 -9.93 -12.24
CA ASN A 330 -22.98 -9.87 -13.64
C ASN A 330 -23.91 -8.66 -13.87
N PRO A 331 -23.44 -7.55 -14.45
CA PRO A 331 -24.25 -6.35 -14.59
C PRO A 331 -25.48 -6.52 -15.49
N ALA A 332 -25.40 -7.42 -16.49
CA ALA A 332 -26.50 -7.62 -17.43
C ALA A 332 -27.72 -8.35 -16.81
N GLU A 333 -27.50 -9.07 -15.71
CA GLU A 333 -28.53 -9.85 -15.04
C GLU A 333 -28.87 -9.34 -13.62
N SER A 334 -28.11 -8.35 -13.13
CA SER A 334 -28.29 -7.79 -11.79
C SER A 334 -29.20 -6.57 -11.82
N ARG A 335 -30.19 -6.53 -10.94
CA ARG A 335 -31.08 -5.38 -10.73
C ARG A 335 -30.37 -4.28 -9.93
N THR A 336 -29.36 -4.65 -9.14
CA THR A 336 -28.60 -3.74 -8.26
C THR A 336 -27.14 -4.13 -8.22
N ASN A 337 -26.29 -3.19 -7.75
CA ASN A 337 -24.90 -3.45 -7.38
C ASN A 337 -24.52 -2.58 -6.18
N ALA A 338 -23.87 -3.16 -5.19
CA ALA A 338 -23.33 -2.42 -4.05
C ALA A 338 -21.83 -2.16 -4.23
N VAL A 339 -21.43 -0.92 -3.99
CA VAL A 339 -20.02 -0.49 -3.90
C VAL A 339 -19.75 -0.07 -2.46
N THR A 340 -18.80 -0.73 -1.81
CA THR A 340 -18.44 -0.49 -0.42
C THR A 340 -17.28 0.49 -0.32
N VAL A 341 -17.35 1.40 0.64
CA VAL A 341 -16.29 2.33 0.99
C VAL A 341 -16.24 2.45 2.52
N GLY A 342 -15.18 1.94 3.14
CA GLY A 342 -15.06 1.91 4.60
C GLY A 342 -16.26 1.22 5.27
N GLY A 343 -16.86 1.88 6.24
CA GLY A 343 -18.06 1.41 6.97
C GLY A 343 -19.39 1.67 6.25
N ALA A 344 -19.39 2.07 4.97
CA ALA A 344 -20.59 2.41 4.20
C ALA A 344 -20.67 1.62 2.91
N ALA A 345 -21.89 1.56 2.33
CA ALA A 345 -22.13 0.99 1.01
C ALA A 345 -23.10 1.87 0.21
N ASN A 346 -22.72 2.17 -1.03
CA ASN A 346 -23.62 2.79 -2.00
C ASN A 346 -24.25 1.70 -2.85
N ILE A 347 -25.59 1.65 -2.90
CA ILE A 347 -26.31 0.67 -3.69
C ILE A 347 -26.89 1.34 -4.94
N TYR A 348 -26.39 0.91 -6.07
CA TYR A 348 -26.82 1.39 -7.38
C TYR A 348 -27.89 0.47 -7.95
N ILE A 349 -28.99 1.06 -8.39
CA ILE A 349 -30.04 0.37 -9.15
C ILE A 349 -29.65 0.41 -10.62
N ASN A 350 -29.66 -0.75 -11.28
CA ASN A 350 -29.31 -0.91 -12.69
C ASN A 350 -30.47 -0.44 -13.59
N LEU A 351 -30.62 0.89 -13.68
CA LEU A 351 -31.77 1.57 -14.29
C LEU A 351 -31.69 1.61 -15.80
N GLN A 352 -32.79 1.23 -16.50
CA GLN A 352 -32.89 1.39 -17.96
C GLN A 352 -32.71 2.84 -18.37
N GLY A 353 -31.92 3.05 -19.43
CA GLY A 353 -31.65 4.38 -19.99
C GLY A 353 -30.61 5.21 -19.22
N ARG A 354 -30.18 4.77 -18.02
CA ARG A 354 -29.10 5.40 -17.26
C ARG A 354 -27.83 4.55 -17.27
N GLU A 355 -27.97 3.26 -16.95
CA GLU A 355 -26.83 2.34 -16.93
C GLU A 355 -26.67 1.65 -18.30
N PRO A 356 -25.43 1.35 -18.74
CA PRO A 356 -25.19 0.69 -20.05
C PRO A 356 -25.92 -0.66 -20.20
N THR A 357 -26.08 -1.39 -19.08
CA THR A 357 -26.78 -2.69 -19.03
C THR A 357 -28.05 -2.61 -18.20
N GLY A 358 -28.68 -1.44 -18.13
CA GLY A 358 -29.86 -1.20 -17.30
C GLY A 358 -31.04 -2.11 -17.62
N ILE A 359 -31.56 -2.84 -16.60
CA ILE A 359 -32.64 -3.76 -16.72
C ILE A 359 -33.86 -3.39 -15.86
N VAL A 360 -33.73 -2.42 -14.95
CA VAL A 360 -34.84 -1.99 -14.07
C VAL A 360 -35.56 -0.83 -14.73
N PRO A 361 -36.86 -0.98 -15.01
CA PRO A 361 -37.70 0.09 -15.53
C PRO A 361 -37.84 1.25 -14.53
N LEU A 362 -38.00 2.48 -15.03
CA LEU A 362 -38.07 3.68 -14.19
C LEU A 362 -39.22 3.63 -13.18
N GLU A 363 -40.35 3.07 -13.56
CA GLU A 363 -41.52 2.91 -12.69
C GLU A 363 -41.31 1.97 -11.50
N GLN A 364 -40.29 1.10 -11.55
CA GLN A 364 -39.89 0.22 -10.45
C GLN A 364 -38.84 0.82 -9.53
N TYR A 365 -38.28 1.98 -9.87
CA TYR A 365 -37.10 2.55 -9.17
C TYR A 365 -37.40 2.80 -7.70
N GLU A 366 -38.53 3.46 -7.38
CA GLU A 366 -38.88 3.82 -6.00
C GLU A 366 -39.25 2.56 -5.16
N SER A 367 -40.06 1.66 -5.73
CA SER A 367 -40.40 0.44 -5.03
C SER A 367 -39.20 -0.48 -4.76
N LEU A 368 -38.24 -0.48 -5.67
CA LEU A 368 -37.00 -1.24 -5.48
C LEU A 368 -36.12 -0.61 -4.39
N GLN A 369 -36.05 0.73 -4.26
CA GLN A 369 -35.40 1.38 -3.13
C GLN A 369 -36.02 0.97 -1.79
N ASP A 370 -37.38 0.88 -1.73
CA ASP A 370 -38.10 0.46 -0.53
C ASP A 370 -37.80 -1.02 -0.20
N GLU A 371 -37.77 -1.88 -1.21
CA GLU A 371 -37.42 -3.29 -1.07
C GLU A 371 -35.96 -3.45 -0.52
N ILE A 372 -35.01 -2.76 -1.11
CA ILE A 372 -33.59 -2.78 -0.68
C ILE A 372 -33.49 -2.30 0.78
N ALA A 373 -34.12 -1.18 1.10
CA ALA A 373 -34.10 -0.65 2.47
C ALA A 373 -34.67 -1.64 3.48
N LYS A 374 -35.76 -2.35 3.15
CA LYS A 374 -36.34 -3.39 3.98
C LYS A 374 -35.42 -4.59 4.16
N ILE A 375 -34.71 -5.02 3.09
CA ILE A 375 -33.76 -6.14 3.13
C ILE A 375 -32.64 -5.80 4.11
N PHE A 376 -32.01 -4.64 3.98
CA PHE A 376 -30.88 -4.25 4.83
C PHE A 376 -31.29 -3.98 6.28
N LYS A 377 -32.48 -3.43 6.54
CA LYS A 377 -33.03 -3.28 7.90
C LYS A 377 -33.22 -4.60 8.64
N ALA A 378 -33.42 -5.69 7.91
CA ALA A 378 -33.65 -7.00 8.49
C ALA A 378 -32.36 -7.78 8.77
N VAL A 379 -31.19 -7.22 8.44
CA VAL A 379 -29.90 -7.88 8.67
C VAL A 379 -29.42 -7.58 10.09
N ASN A 380 -29.35 -8.63 10.90
CA ASN A 380 -28.85 -8.56 12.26
C ASN A 380 -27.49 -9.26 12.36
N ASP A 381 -26.64 -8.79 13.26
CA ASP A 381 -25.41 -9.45 13.64
C ASP A 381 -25.74 -10.81 14.29
N PRO A 382 -25.20 -11.93 13.80
CA PRO A 382 -25.53 -13.25 14.31
C PRO A 382 -25.07 -13.51 15.75
N MET A 383 -24.17 -12.71 16.30
CA MET A 383 -23.66 -12.85 17.65
C MET A 383 -24.46 -12.02 18.67
N THR A 384 -24.82 -10.78 18.30
CA THR A 384 -25.49 -9.84 19.20
C THR A 384 -26.98 -9.73 18.94
N ASN A 385 -27.44 -10.16 17.77
CA ASN A 385 -28.79 -9.96 17.23
C ASN A 385 -29.19 -8.46 17.07
N GLU A 386 -28.21 -7.56 17.08
CA GLU A 386 -28.43 -6.15 16.82
C GLU A 386 -28.40 -5.85 15.31
N PRO A 387 -29.07 -4.78 14.84
CA PRO A 387 -29.01 -4.38 13.43
C PRO A 387 -27.56 -4.10 12.98
N VAL A 388 -27.15 -4.68 11.85
CA VAL A 388 -25.83 -4.43 11.24
C VAL A 388 -25.77 -3.04 10.61
N PHE A 389 -26.86 -2.61 9.97
CA PHE A 389 -26.94 -1.33 9.26
C PHE A 389 -27.75 -0.33 10.08
N GLU A 390 -27.05 0.56 10.77
CA GLU A 390 -27.65 1.53 11.66
C GLU A 390 -28.38 2.64 10.89
N ILE A 391 -27.79 3.10 9.78
CA ILE A 391 -28.34 4.18 8.96
C ILE A 391 -28.58 3.67 7.54
N ILE A 392 -29.81 3.80 7.06
CA ILE A 392 -30.18 3.47 5.68
C ILE A 392 -30.86 4.68 5.05
N LEU A 393 -30.18 5.29 4.09
CA LEU A 393 -30.66 6.47 3.38
C LEU A 393 -31.12 6.07 1.98
N LYS A 394 -32.29 6.55 1.59
CA LYS A 394 -32.79 6.41 0.20
C LYS A 394 -32.53 7.72 -0.54
N LYS A 395 -32.27 7.64 -1.85
CA LYS A 395 -32.22 8.85 -2.67
C LYS A 395 -33.54 9.62 -2.51
N PRO A 396 -33.49 10.94 -2.21
CA PRO A 396 -34.71 11.74 -2.09
C PRO A 396 -35.53 11.71 -3.38
N ARG A 397 -36.86 11.63 -3.24
CA ARG A 397 -37.76 11.80 -4.39
C ARG A 397 -37.61 13.23 -4.93
N SER A 398 -37.85 13.41 -6.23
CA SER A 398 -37.76 14.73 -6.87
C SER A 398 -38.70 15.78 -6.22
N THR A 399 -39.73 15.34 -5.49
CA THR A 399 -40.67 16.14 -4.71
C THR A 399 -40.15 16.53 -3.34
N ASP A 400 -39.08 15.88 -2.81
CA ASP A 400 -38.55 16.11 -1.47
C ASP A 400 -37.44 17.17 -1.49
N LEU A 401 -37.76 18.38 -1.89
CA LEU A 401 -36.82 19.52 -2.01
C LEU A 401 -36.02 19.84 -0.73
N LYS A 402 -36.55 19.43 0.44
CA LYS A 402 -35.85 19.63 1.73
C LYS A 402 -34.70 18.63 1.95
N GLN A 403 -34.73 17.46 1.34
CA GLN A 403 -33.66 16.44 1.46
C GLN A 403 -32.57 16.61 0.38
N GLN A 404 -32.83 17.37 -0.68
CA GLN A 404 -31.82 17.64 -1.73
C GLN A 404 -30.59 18.43 -1.25
N LYS A 405 -30.66 19.03 -0.03
CA LYS A 405 -29.54 19.79 0.56
C LYS A 405 -28.57 18.94 1.38
N ILE A 406 -28.79 17.65 1.53
CA ILE A 406 -27.95 16.74 2.35
C ILE A 406 -27.08 15.81 1.49
N SER A 407 -27.20 15.86 0.19
CA SER A 407 -26.31 15.10 -0.73
C SER A 407 -25.21 16.01 -1.25
N LEU A 408 -24.21 16.28 -0.42
CA LEU A 408 -22.89 16.76 -0.84
C LEU A 408 -21.89 15.69 -0.50
#